data_ef4e7b54e2f0c0ea3ec7ccfe19e42b60
#
_entry.id   ef4e7b54e2f0c0ea3ec7ccfe19e42b60
#
_cell.length_a   1.000
_cell.length_b   1.000
_cell.length_c   1.000
_cell.angle_alpha   90.00
_cell.angle_beta   90.00
_cell.angle_gamma   90.00
#
_symmetry.space_group_name_H-M   'P 1'
#
loop_
_entity.id
_entity.type
_entity.pdbx_description
1 polymer ?
#
loop_
_entity_poly.entity_id
_entity_poly.type
_entity_poly.pdbx_seq_one_letter_code
_entity_poly.pdbx_strand_id
1 'polypeptide(L)'
;PPALALGIEPFRNHLLDRKPVNRNASIITKSMIFTIIGNAFYITLILMLQSSINILNVAEAKGETVMFGIFAFSALFNAFNCREFNFDSIIPNLTKNKLALQIIGITAVAQIFFTQVFRDFFNAVPLSVMEWIKIIALSFTVIIVDEVVKFVFRLFKKENKNDENMPKVEA
;
A
#
# COMPACT_ATOMS: atom_id res chain seq x y z
N PRO A 1 10.77 7.88 -8.26
CA PRO A 1 9.98 9.11 -8.13
C PRO A 1 8.99 9.07 -6.97
N PRO A 2 8.09 8.04 -6.76
CA PRO A 2 7.17 8.03 -5.60
C PRO A 2 7.89 8.10 -4.24
N ALA A 3 9.04 7.45 -4.09
CA ALA A 3 9.84 7.49 -2.86
C ALA A 3 10.35 8.91 -2.52
N LEU A 4 10.70 9.72 -3.53
CA LEU A 4 11.08 11.12 -3.32
C LEU A 4 9.91 11.98 -2.84
N ALA A 5 8.69 11.70 -3.33
CA ALA A 5 7.48 12.38 -2.88
C ALA A 5 7.16 12.10 -1.40
N LEU A 6 7.50 10.90 -0.90
CA LEU A 6 7.37 10.55 0.51
C LEU A 6 8.37 11.34 1.38
N GLY A 7 9.54 11.70 0.85
CA GLY A 7 10.54 12.50 1.56
C GLY A 7 10.13 13.97 1.77
N ILE A 8 9.12 14.46 1.05
CA ILE A 8 8.61 15.85 1.14
C ILE A 8 7.24 15.86 1.88
N GLU A 9 7.03 14.94 2.80
CA GLU A 9 5.81 14.90 3.60
C GLU A 9 5.71 16.15 4.48
N PRO A 10 4.58 16.88 4.49
CA PRO A 10 4.42 18.05 5.33
C PRO A 10 4.50 17.69 6.81
N PHE A 11 5.05 18.60 7.63
CA PHE A 11 5.17 18.41 9.07
C PHE A 11 3.79 18.13 9.68
N ARG A 12 3.74 17.07 10.50
CA ARG A 12 2.51 16.71 11.24
C ARG A 12 2.41 17.52 12.51
N ASN A 13 1.21 17.99 12.82
CA ASN A 13 0.90 18.52 14.13
C ASN A 13 1.23 17.44 15.18
N HIS A 14 1.86 17.80 16.29
CA HIS A 14 2.30 16.91 17.37
C HIS A 14 3.59 16.10 17.09
N LEU A 15 4.34 16.38 16.03
CA LEU A 15 5.65 15.75 15.84
C LEU A 15 6.64 16.15 16.93
N LEU A 16 6.57 17.41 17.38
CA LEU A 16 7.42 17.96 18.44
C LEU A 16 7.01 17.52 19.84
N ASP A 17 5.79 17.01 20.02
CA ASP A 17 5.30 16.51 21.32
C ASP A 17 5.81 15.09 21.63
N ARG A 18 6.41 14.42 20.64
CA ARG A 18 6.99 13.08 20.81
C ARG A 18 8.37 13.17 21.46
N LYS A 19 8.64 12.24 22.40
CA LYS A 19 9.98 12.11 22.97
C LYS A 19 11.01 11.87 21.88
N PRO A 20 12.23 12.47 22.00
CA PRO A 20 13.31 12.22 21.05
C PRO A 20 13.62 10.74 20.92
N VAL A 21 13.82 10.28 19.69
CA VAL A 21 14.22 8.90 19.42
C VAL A 21 15.66 8.68 19.87
N ASN A 22 15.93 7.55 20.51
CA ASN A 22 17.29 7.20 20.94
C ASN A 22 18.20 7.11 19.71
N ARG A 23 19.42 7.65 19.79
CA ARG A 23 20.41 7.63 18.69
C ARG A 23 20.75 6.22 18.19
N ASN A 24 20.65 5.23 19.05
CA ASN A 24 20.92 3.82 18.73
C ASN A 24 19.65 3.03 18.33
N ALA A 25 18.50 3.69 18.20
CA ALA A 25 17.28 3.02 17.77
C ALA A 25 17.38 2.59 16.30
N SER A 26 16.91 1.37 16.00
CA SER A 26 16.81 0.91 14.62
C SER A 26 15.85 1.79 13.83
N ILE A 27 16.23 2.16 12.60
CA ILE A 27 15.38 2.89 11.65
C ILE A 27 14.15 2.04 11.30
N ILE A 28 14.34 0.72 11.20
CA ILE A 28 13.26 -0.22 10.88
C ILE A 28 12.62 -0.69 12.19
N THR A 29 11.38 -0.29 12.42
CA THR A 29 10.59 -0.69 13.57
C THR A 29 9.89 -2.03 13.34
N LYS A 30 9.48 -2.72 14.41
CA LYS A 30 8.73 -3.99 14.31
C LYS A 30 7.42 -3.79 13.54
N SER A 31 6.74 -2.66 13.71
CA SER A 31 5.51 -2.33 12.96
C SER A 31 5.78 -2.17 11.47
N MET A 32 6.90 -1.54 11.08
CA MET A 32 7.30 -1.44 9.67
C MET A 32 7.55 -2.80 9.05
N ILE A 33 8.29 -3.68 9.73
CA ILE A 33 8.55 -5.05 9.25
C ILE A 33 7.23 -5.80 9.03
N PHE A 34 6.31 -5.71 10.00
CA PHE A 34 5.02 -6.37 9.90
C PHE A 34 4.20 -5.86 8.70
N THR A 35 4.13 -4.54 8.50
CA THR A 35 3.43 -3.94 7.36
C THR A 35 4.07 -4.35 6.02
N ILE A 36 5.42 -4.34 5.94
CA ILE A 36 6.13 -4.74 4.72
C ILE A 36 5.84 -6.20 4.37
N ILE A 37 5.96 -7.11 5.33
CA ILE A 37 5.73 -8.54 5.12
C ILE A 37 4.25 -8.78 4.76
N GLY A 38 3.31 -8.16 5.47
CA GLY A 38 1.88 -8.31 5.23
C GLY A 38 1.48 -7.85 3.83
N ASN A 39 1.93 -6.68 3.41
CA ASN A 39 1.64 -6.14 2.09
C ASN A 39 2.31 -6.96 0.97
N ALA A 40 3.57 -7.39 1.17
CA ALA A 40 4.26 -8.25 0.21
C ALA A 40 3.53 -9.60 0.06
N PHE A 41 3.13 -10.22 1.16
CA PHE A 41 2.35 -11.46 1.14
C PHE A 41 1.02 -11.29 0.40
N TYR A 42 0.29 -10.21 0.68
CA TYR A 42 -0.99 -9.94 0.04
C TYR A 42 -0.85 -9.72 -1.47
N ILE A 43 0.12 -8.91 -1.90
CA ILE A 43 0.39 -8.68 -3.33
C ILE A 43 0.76 -9.98 -4.03
N THR A 44 1.62 -10.79 -3.40
CA THR A 44 2.00 -12.11 -3.94
C THR A 44 0.79 -13.03 -4.06
N LEU A 45 -0.10 -13.04 -3.05
CA LEU A 45 -1.33 -13.83 -3.07
C LEU A 45 -2.24 -13.43 -4.24
N ILE A 46 -2.45 -12.12 -4.47
CA ILE A 46 -3.25 -11.64 -5.61
C ILE A 46 -2.66 -12.13 -6.94
N LEU A 47 -1.34 -12.00 -7.11
CA LEU A 47 -0.66 -12.43 -8.33
C LEU A 47 -0.76 -13.95 -8.53
N MET A 48 -0.60 -14.74 -7.49
CA MET A 48 -0.79 -16.19 -7.56
C MET A 48 -2.22 -16.56 -7.91
N LEU A 49 -3.21 -15.92 -7.31
CA LEU A 49 -4.62 -16.14 -7.63
C LEU A 49 -4.95 -15.73 -9.07
N GLN A 50 -4.42 -14.60 -9.54
CA GLN A 50 -4.60 -14.19 -10.93
C GLN A 50 -3.98 -15.19 -11.91
N SER A 51 -2.79 -15.70 -11.60
CA SER A 51 -2.09 -16.68 -12.44
C SER A 51 -2.80 -18.03 -12.46
N SER A 52 -3.35 -18.48 -11.31
CA SER A 52 -3.92 -19.84 -11.16
C SER A 52 -5.40 -19.92 -11.55
N ILE A 53 -6.19 -18.90 -11.21
CA ILE A 53 -7.66 -18.91 -11.32
C ILE A 53 -8.15 -17.87 -12.35
N ASN A 54 -7.27 -16.97 -12.81
CA ASN A 54 -7.62 -15.87 -13.71
C ASN A 54 -8.81 -15.04 -13.20
N ILE A 55 -8.68 -14.49 -11.96
CA ILE A 55 -9.74 -13.75 -11.26
C ILE A 55 -10.40 -12.67 -12.15
N LEU A 56 -9.58 -11.96 -12.95
CA LEU A 56 -10.08 -10.89 -13.81
C LEU A 56 -10.76 -11.40 -15.08
N ASN A 57 -10.71 -12.71 -15.33
CA ASN A 57 -11.27 -13.39 -16.50
C ASN A 57 -10.84 -12.70 -17.80
N VAL A 58 -9.53 -12.68 -18.04
CA VAL A 58 -8.90 -12.09 -19.22
C VAL A 58 -8.39 -13.19 -20.14
N ALA A 59 -8.26 -12.89 -21.44
CA ALA A 59 -7.71 -13.83 -22.41
C ALA A 59 -6.29 -14.24 -22.02
N GLU A 60 -5.94 -15.51 -22.19
CA GLU A 60 -4.65 -16.09 -21.80
C GLU A 60 -3.47 -15.32 -22.38
N ALA A 61 -3.56 -14.91 -23.66
CA ALA A 61 -2.54 -14.10 -24.32
C ALA A 61 -2.24 -12.75 -23.63
N LYS A 62 -3.14 -12.24 -22.80
CA LYS A 62 -2.99 -10.98 -22.05
C LYS A 62 -2.52 -11.20 -20.60
N GLY A 63 -2.41 -12.45 -20.17
CA GLY A 63 -2.13 -12.82 -18.78
C GLY A 63 -0.89 -12.13 -18.22
N GLU A 64 0.22 -12.17 -18.92
CA GLU A 64 1.50 -11.57 -18.50
C GLU A 64 1.39 -10.04 -18.37
N THR A 65 0.75 -9.38 -19.34
CA THR A 65 0.55 -7.92 -19.30
C THR A 65 -0.36 -7.51 -18.13
N VAL A 66 -1.40 -8.30 -17.86
CA VAL A 66 -2.30 -8.08 -16.73
C VAL A 66 -1.57 -8.28 -15.40
N MET A 67 -0.77 -9.33 -15.25
CA MET A 67 0.03 -9.55 -14.05
C MET A 67 1.03 -8.43 -13.81
N PHE A 68 1.71 -7.97 -14.86
CA PHE A 68 2.58 -6.80 -14.78
C PHE A 68 1.82 -5.54 -14.33
N GLY A 69 0.63 -5.31 -14.89
CA GLY A 69 -0.25 -4.21 -14.50
C GLY A 69 -0.66 -4.28 -13.04
N ILE A 70 -1.12 -5.44 -12.57
CA ILE A 70 -1.50 -5.66 -11.16
C ILE A 70 -0.30 -5.38 -10.24
N PHE A 71 0.87 -5.92 -10.56
CA PHE A 71 2.08 -5.70 -9.76
C PHE A 71 2.45 -4.22 -9.68
N ALA A 72 2.50 -3.53 -10.83
CA ALA A 72 2.88 -2.12 -10.91
C ALA A 72 1.89 -1.22 -10.14
N PHE A 73 0.58 -1.41 -10.32
CA PHE A 73 -0.43 -0.63 -9.61
C PHE A 73 -0.50 -0.98 -8.12
N SER A 74 -0.32 -2.26 -7.75
CA SER A 74 -0.23 -2.66 -6.34
C SER A 74 0.96 -2.02 -5.64
N ALA A 75 2.14 -1.98 -6.28
CA ALA A 75 3.31 -1.29 -5.76
C ALA A 75 3.08 0.23 -5.63
N LEU A 76 2.37 0.82 -6.60
CA LEU A 76 2.04 2.24 -6.59
C LEU A 76 1.07 2.58 -5.45
N PHE A 77 0.03 1.77 -5.24
CA PHE A 77 -0.91 1.93 -4.13
C PHE A 77 -0.26 1.62 -2.78
N ASN A 78 0.66 0.66 -2.73
CA ASN A 78 1.41 0.38 -1.51
C ASN A 78 2.29 1.55 -1.07
N ALA A 79 2.69 2.44 -1.99
CA ALA A 79 3.38 3.68 -1.62
C ALA A 79 2.54 4.58 -0.70
N PHE A 80 1.20 4.52 -0.77
CA PHE A 80 0.33 5.20 0.20
C PHE A 80 0.41 4.54 1.58
N ASN A 81 0.42 3.21 1.65
CA ASN A 81 0.50 2.48 2.91
C ASN A 81 1.81 2.76 3.66
N CYS A 82 2.90 3.02 2.91
CA CYS A 82 4.22 3.39 3.46
C CYS A 82 4.27 4.77 4.10
N ARG A 83 3.22 5.58 4.01
CA ARG A 83 3.16 6.91 4.66
C ARG A 83 2.83 6.82 6.15
N GLU A 84 2.22 5.73 6.61
CA GLU A 84 1.79 5.52 7.99
C GLU A 84 2.30 4.20 8.54
N PHE A 85 3.33 4.26 9.40
CA PHE A 85 4.01 3.05 9.89
C PHE A 85 3.58 2.57 11.28
N ASN A 86 2.94 3.42 12.08
CA ASN A 86 2.59 3.10 13.48
C ASN A 86 1.17 2.56 13.64
N PHE A 87 0.65 1.84 12.64
CA PHE A 87 -0.75 1.40 12.56
C PHE A 87 -1.77 2.55 12.56
N ASP A 88 -1.33 3.78 12.30
CA ASP A 88 -2.23 4.91 12.12
C ASP A 88 -2.92 4.80 10.75
N SER A 89 -4.18 5.24 10.66
CA SER A 89 -4.92 5.23 9.39
C SER A 89 -4.38 6.28 8.42
N ILE A 90 -4.24 5.89 7.15
CA ILE A 90 -3.85 6.81 6.10
C ILE A 90 -5.01 7.72 5.66
N ILE A 91 -6.26 7.28 5.85
CA ILE A 91 -7.46 7.95 5.31
C ILE A 91 -7.51 9.45 5.64
N PRO A 92 -7.28 9.90 6.89
CA PRO A 92 -7.33 11.32 7.22
C PRO A 92 -6.20 12.15 6.58
N ASN A 93 -5.11 11.48 6.19
CA ASN A 93 -3.90 12.13 5.67
C ASN A 93 -3.70 11.91 4.17
N LEU A 94 -4.59 11.16 3.50
CA LEU A 94 -4.45 10.77 2.12
C LEU A 94 -4.28 11.97 1.18
N THR A 95 -5.08 13.03 1.39
CA THR A 95 -5.11 14.22 0.55
C THR A 95 -4.18 15.36 0.99
N LYS A 96 -3.57 15.25 2.17
CA LYS A 96 -2.73 16.32 2.72
C LYS A 96 -1.46 16.56 1.91
N ASN A 97 -0.86 15.51 1.36
CA ASN A 97 0.29 15.64 0.48
C ASN A 97 -0.14 15.65 -0.99
N LYS A 98 -0.47 16.83 -1.50
CA LYS A 98 -0.88 17.03 -2.90
C LYS A 98 0.22 16.63 -3.88
N LEU A 99 1.49 16.85 -3.53
CA LEU A 99 2.63 16.50 -4.37
C LEU A 99 2.76 14.98 -4.53
N ALA A 100 2.60 14.21 -3.45
CA ALA A 100 2.60 12.76 -3.51
C ALA A 100 1.46 12.23 -4.38
N LEU A 101 0.24 12.79 -4.25
CA LEU A 101 -0.89 12.44 -5.10
C LEU A 101 -0.62 12.72 -6.58
N GLN A 102 -0.04 13.89 -6.90
CA GLN A 102 0.30 14.26 -8.27
C GLN A 102 1.35 13.30 -8.85
N ILE A 103 2.42 13.00 -8.11
CA ILE A 103 3.48 12.10 -8.59
C ILE A 103 2.94 10.69 -8.79
N ILE A 104 2.12 10.18 -7.87
CA ILE A 104 1.49 8.87 -8.01
C ILE A 104 0.53 8.84 -9.20
N GLY A 105 -0.28 9.89 -9.38
CA GLY A 105 -1.18 10.03 -10.53
C GLY A 105 -0.42 10.07 -11.86
N ILE A 106 0.64 10.87 -11.95
CA ILE A 106 1.49 10.95 -13.16
C ILE A 106 2.14 9.59 -13.42
N THR A 107 2.64 8.91 -12.38
CA THR A 107 3.25 7.58 -12.53
C THR A 107 2.22 6.54 -13.00
N ALA A 108 0.99 6.61 -12.51
CA ALA A 108 -0.10 5.72 -12.96
C ALA A 108 -0.43 5.93 -14.45
N VAL A 109 -0.57 7.18 -14.87
CA VAL A 109 -0.80 7.52 -16.29
C VAL A 109 0.37 7.09 -17.16
N ALA A 110 1.60 7.36 -16.73
CA ALA A 110 2.80 6.94 -17.44
C ALA A 110 2.87 5.40 -17.57
N GLN A 111 2.50 4.66 -16.52
CA GLN A 111 2.46 3.19 -16.54
C GLN A 111 1.51 2.68 -17.63
N ILE A 112 0.29 3.21 -17.71
CA ILE A 112 -0.68 2.85 -18.76
C ILE A 112 -0.13 3.23 -20.13
N PHE A 113 0.39 4.45 -20.28
CA PHE A 113 0.92 4.96 -21.53
C PHE A 113 2.07 4.09 -22.05
N PHE A 114 3.07 3.82 -21.23
CA PHE A 114 4.22 3.01 -21.64
C PHE A 114 3.83 1.58 -21.98
N THR A 115 2.95 0.96 -21.22
CA THR A 115 2.47 -0.41 -21.49
C THR A 115 1.67 -0.49 -22.81
N GLN A 116 0.90 0.55 -23.17
CA GLN A 116 0.09 0.55 -24.39
C GLN A 116 0.86 0.98 -25.63
N VAL A 117 1.75 1.99 -25.51
CA VAL A 117 2.46 2.58 -26.64
C VAL A 117 3.75 1.82 -26.96
N PHE A 118 4.52 1.47 -25.93
CA PHE A 118 5.80 0.75 -26.07
C PHE A 118 5.63 -0.77 -25.89
N ARG A 119 4.48 -1.30 -26.30
CA ARG A 119 4.12 -2.70 -26.13
C ARG A 119 5.16 -3.68 -26.69
N ASP A 120 5.74 -3.39 -27.85
CA ASP A 120 6.73 -4.25 -28.49
C ASP A 120 8.01 -4.33 -27.69
N PHE A 121 8.39 -3.23 -27.01
CA PHE A 121 9.56 -3.21 -26.13
C PHE A 121 9.32 -4.01 -24.84
N PHE A 122 8.11 -3.96 -24.29
CA PHE A 122 7.74 -4.67 -23.07
C PHE A 122 7.15 -6.07 -23.34
N ASN A 123 7.08 -6.50 -24.59
CA ASN A 123 6.38 -7.72 -25.01
C ASN A 123 4.94 -7.77 -24.44
N ALA A 124 4.30 -6.62 -24.41
CA ALA A 124 2.97 -6.44 -23.82
C ALA A 124 1.86 -6.55 -24.87
N VAL A 125 0.73 -7.13 -24.48
CA VAL A 125 -0.46 -7.17 -25.30
C VAL A 125 -1.37 -6.00 -24.95
N PRO A 126 -1.95 -5.27 -25.92
CA PRO A 126 -2.80 -4.13 -25.63
C PRO A 126 -4.03 -4.53 -24.82
N LEU A 127 -4.29 -3.78 -23.76
CA LEU A 127 -5.42 -3.98 -22.86
C LEU A 127 -6.54 -3.01 -23.18
N SER A 128 -7.78 -3.46 -23.03
CA SER A 128 -8.96 -2.60 -23.12
C SER A 128 -9.10 -1.72 -21.89
N VAL A 129 -9.88 -0.65 -22.00
CA VAL A 129 -10.20 0.24 -20.89
C VAL A 129 -10.82 -0.53 -19.72
N MET A 130 -11.69 -1.50 -20.00
CA MET A 130 -12.33 -2.32 -18.97
C MET A 130 -11.31 -3.20 -18.23
N GLU A 131 -10.32 -3.74 -18.93
CA GLU A 131 -9.25 -4.54 -18.31
C GLU A 131 -8.38 -3.67 -17.39
N TRP A 132 -8.07 -2.44 -17.81
CA TRP A 132 -7.36 -1.48 -16.95
C TRP A 132 -8.16 -1.12 -15.69
N ILE A 133 -9.48 -0.88 -15.82
CA ILE A 133 -10.34 -0.63 -14.66
C ILE A 133 -10.31 -1.81 -13.68
N LYS A 134 -10.41 -3.03 -14.17
CA LYS A 134 -10.32 -4.25 -13.34
C LYS A 134 -8.98 -4.36 -12.63
N ILE A 135 -7.87 -4.11 -13.33
CA ILE A 135 -6.51 -4.11 -12.76
C ILE A 135 -6.40 -3.08 -11.64
N ILE A 136 -6.82 -1.84 -11.89
CA ILE A 136 -6.75 -0.75 -10.92
C ILE A 136 -7.62 -1.06 -9.70
N ALA A 137 -8.85 -1.55 -9.92
CA ALA A 137 -9.77 -1.91 -8.84
C ALA A 137 -9.21 -3.04 -7.96
N LEU A 138 -8.65 -4.09 -8.57
CA LEU A 138 -8.01 -5.19 -7.83
C LEU A 138 -6.78 -4.70 -7.06
N SER A 139 -5.93 -3.90 -7.68
CA SER A 139 -4.72 -3.37 -7.03
C SER A 139 -5.06 -2.40 -5.90
N PHE A 140 -6.16 -1.65 -5.99
CA PHE A 140 -6.62 -0.75 -4.94
C PHE A 140 -6.97 -1.47 -3.63
N THR A 141 -7.33 -2.75 -3.70
CA THR A 141 -7.61 -3.58 -2.51
C THR A 141 -6.41 -3.67 -1.56
N VAL A 142 -5.18 -3.43 -2.04
CA VAL A 142 -3.96 -3.37 -1.21
C VAL A 142 -4.09 -2.29 -0.12
N ILE A 143 -4.68 -1.14 -0.44
CA ILE A 143 -4.93 -0.07 0.55
C ILE A 143 -6.00 -0.52 1.54
N ILE A 144 -7.09 -1.11 1.04
CA ILE A 144 -8.21 -1.55 1.88
C ILE A 144 -7.75 -2.60 2.90
N VAL A 145 -7.00 -3.59 2.44
CA VAL A 145 -6.51 -4.68 3.32
C VAL A 145 -5.53 -4.14 4.36
N ASP A 146 -4.61 -3.26 3.98
CA ASP A 146 -3.70 -2.63 4.93
C ASP A 146 -4.46 -1.83 6.01
N GLU A 147 -5.49 -1.06 5.63
CA GLU A 147 -6.33 -0.32 6.58
C GLU A 147 -7.11 -1.26 7.52
N VAL A 148 -7.66 -2.36 7.00
CA VAL A 148 -8.35 -3.37 7.82
C VAL A 148 -7.37 -3.98 8.83
N VAL A 149 -6.19 -4.37 8.40
CA VAL A 149 -5.15 -4.92 9.27
C VAL A 149 -4.76 -3.90 10.35
N LYS A 150 -4.51 -2.64 9.99
CA LYS A 150 -4.20 -1.57 10.93
C LYS A 150 -5.35 -1.32 11.93
N PHE A 151 -6.59 -1.40 11.46
CA PHE A 151 -7.78 -1.26 12.32
C PHE A 151 -7.85 -2.38 13.36
N VAL A 152 -7.66 -3.63 12.95
CA VAL A 152 -7.64 -4.78 13.84
C VAL A 152 -6.55 -4.66 14.90
N PHE A 153 -5.32 -4.28 14.51
CA PHE A 153 -4.23 -4.05 15.48
C PHE A 153 -4.53 -2.93 16.48
N ARG A 154 -5.21 -1.86 16.04
CA ARG A 154 -5.63 -0.78 16.94
C ARG A 154 -6.63 -1.25 17.99
N LEU A 155 -7.56 -2.14 17.63
CA LEU A 155 -8.52 -2.72 18.57
C LEU A 155 -7.81 -3.54 19.65
N PHE A 156 -6.93 -4.45 19.28
CA PHE A 156 -6.17 -5.26 20.23
C PHE A 156 -5.27 -4.43 21.15
N LYS A 157 -4.65 -3.38 20.63
CA LYS A 157 -3.81 -2.48 21.44
C LYS A 157 -4.64 -1.68 22.46
N LYS A 158 -5.87 -1.34 22.12
CA LYS A 158 -6.79 -0.63 23.05
C LYS A 158 -7.26 -1.53 24.18
N GLU A 159 -7.51 -2.80 23.88
CA GLU A 159 -7.94 -3.82 24.85
C GLU A 159 -6.86 -4.08 25.91
N ASN A 160 -5.62 -4.35 25.48
CA ASN A 160 -4.48 -4.52 26.39
C ASN A 160 -4.23 -3.31 27.33
N LYS A 161 -4.49 -2.10 26.86
CA LYS A 161 -4.31 -0.89 27.65
C LYS A 161 -5.40 -0.71 28.71
N ASN A 162 -6.58 -1.26 28.47
CA ASN A 162 -7.68 -1.26 29.44
C ASN A 162 -7.44 -2.31 30.54
N ASP A 163 -6.87 -3.45 30.19
CA ASP A 163 -6.53 -4.51 31.16
C ASP A 163 -5.39 -4.10 32.09
N GLU A 164 -4.40 -3.33 31.61
CA GLU A 164 -3.33 -2.77 32.42
C GLU A 164 -3.81 -1.70 33.43
N ASN A 165 -4.91 -1.03 33.12
CA ASN A 165 -5.49 0.03 33.98
C ASN A 165 -6.61 -0.47 34.92
N MET A 166 -6.95 -1.77 34.91
CA MET A 166 -7.85 -2.32 35.94
C MET A 166 -7.12 -2.37 37.27
N PRO A 167 -7.72 -1.83 38.36
CA PRO A 167 -7.16 -1.93 39.69
C PRO A 167 -7.04 -3.42 40.05
N LYS A 168 -5.82 -3.87 40.34
CA LYS A 168 -5.61 -5.20 40.90
C LYS A 168 -6.40 -5.26 42.20
N VAL A 169 -7.48 -6.05 42.21
CA VAL A 169 -8.20 -6.39 43.42
C VAL A 169 -7.24 -7.21 44.24
N GLU A 170 -6.62 -6.58 45.26
CA GLU A 170 -5.86 -7.30 46.28
C GLU A 170 -6.85 -8.16 47.09
N ALA A 171 -6.65 -9.45 47.03
CA ALA A 171 -7.33 -10.45 47.85
C ALA A 171 -6.58 -10.70 49.14
#